data_489d183e9d399b0969aedd26d508819e
#
_entry.id   489d183e9d399b0969aedd26d508819e
#
_cell.length_a   1.000
_cell.length_b   1.000
_cell.length_c   1.000
_cell.angle_alpha   90.00
_cell.angle_beta   90.00
_cell.angle_gamma   90.00
#
_symmetry.space_group_name_H-M   'P 1'
#
loop_
_entity.id
_entity.type
_entity.pdbx_description
1 polymer ?
#
loop_
_entity_poly.entity_id
_entity_poly.type
_entity_poly.pdbx_seq_one_letter_code
_entity_poly.pdbx_strand_id
1 'polypeptide(L)'
;MAAARTLVIDLEGALLRSELLMEALFSAPARMLARFGAGGEAGMAALTRILAKAEIDYAHLPYDSDVLNRALVARARGEKIYLLAGRFPDHAAAIAAHLGFDGVVTPAGLAAGEALPFDRASVERVDRRSESRVSFKTWVKALRVYQYAKNTLVFVPAVTAHQMNLPTLGYALLAFMAFSACASGAYLMNDLLDLAADRQHPTKRHRALAAGDLPISSALMAIPALWLFALVASLCISPLFLGVLGAYLVTTIAYSLALKRKMLVDVVTLSGLYALRIIAGAVGVGVVLSEWLLIFSLFVFTSLALIKRFSELSMRESAGLADPSNRDYRITDLHIIAAMAAASAMNAVTVFSLYVSSSAVTPLYSRPWMLWLLTPLLLYWFGRALMMAHRREMPDDPIIYAFRDGPSRTAVAAMICIMLAAI
;
A
#
# COMPACT_ATOMS: atom_id res chain seq x y z
N MET A 1 37.07 -38.17 19.57
CA MET A 1 36.66 -36.95 18.84
C MET A 1 35.16 -37.04 18.64
N ALA A 2 34.38 -36.14 19.21
CA ALA A 2 32.94 -36.11 18.95
C ALA A 2 32.75 -35.84 17.43
N ALA A 3 31.90 -36.67 16.79
CA ALA A 3 31.58 -36.48 15.37
C ALA A 3 31.11 -35.04 15.18
N ALA A 4 31.70 -34.32 14.22
CA ALA A 4 31.31 -32.96 13.92
C ALA A 4 29.83 -32.96 13.52
N ARG A 5 28.98 -32.27 14.28
CA ARG A 5 27.57 -32.14 13.97
C ARG A 5 27.40 -31.37 12.67
N THR A 6 26.42 -31.75 11.88
CA THR A 6 26.09 -31.09 10.62
C THR A 6 24.69 -30.54 10.71
N LEU A 7 24.52 -29.24 10.38
CA LEU A 7 23.24 -28.57 10.34
C LEU A 7 22.69 -28.60 8.91
N VAL A 8 21.53 -29.20 8.69
CA VAL A 8 20.84 -29.20 7.39
C VAL A 8 19.58 -28.34 7.52
N ILE A 9 19.50 -27.26 6.74
CA ILE A 9 18.43 -26.28 6.80
C ILE A 9 17.56 -26.41 5.53
N ASP A 10 16.25 -26.59 5.71
CA ASP A 10 15.31 -26.56 4.59
C ASP A 10 15.24 -25.12 4.03
N LEU A 11 15.48 -24.97 2.72
CA LEU A 11 15.48 -23.68 2.06
C LEU A 11 14.08 -23.06 2.03
N GLU A 12 13.07 -23.83 1.57
CA GLU A 12 11.70 -23.34 1.41
C GLU A 12 10.86 -23.65 2.66
N GLY A 13 10.55 -22.63 3.42
CA GLY A 13 9.70 -22.74 4.61
C GLY A 13 10.45 -22.77 5.95
N ALA A 14 11.78 -23.01 5.98
CA ALA A 14 12.60 -22.77 7.17
C ALA A 14 13.45 -21.51 7.00
N LEU A 15 14.37 -21.50 6.03
CA LEU A 15 15.27 -20.37 5.83
C LEU A 15 14.60 -19.19 5.13
N LEU A 16 13.85 -19.46 4.04
CA LEU A 16 13.10 -18.43 3.32
C LEU A 16 11.67 -18.33 3.86
N ARG A 17 11.22 -17.10 4.09
CA ARG A 17 9.83 -16.79 4.48
C ARG A 17 8.91 -16.63 3.28
N SER A 18 9.45 -16.72 2.05
CA SER A 18 8.73 -16.66 0.78
C SER A 18 8.97 -17.91 -0.06
N GLU A 19 8.14 -18.13 -1.07
CA GLU A 19 8.25 -19.24 -2.02
C GLU A 19 9.23 -18.86 -3.13
N LEU A 20 10.30 -19.63 -3.32
CA LEU A 20 11.36 -19.35 -4.32
C LEU A 20 10.79 -19.32 -5.75
N LEU A 21 9.78 -20.15 -6.04
CA LEU A 21 9.04 -20.11 -7.30
C LEU A 21 8.44 -18.73 -7.57
N MET A 22 7.79 -18.14 -6.57
CA MET A 22 7.16 -16.82 -6.68
C MET A 22 8.20 -15.72 -6.76
N GLU A 23 9.34 -15.86 -6.05
CA GLU A 23 10.45 -14.92 -6.17
C GLU A 23 11.00 -14.86 -7.59
N ALA A 24 11.27 -16.02 -8.17
CA ALA A 24 11.73 -16.13 -9.55
C ALA A 24 10.70 -15.57 -10.54
N LEU A 25 9.41 -15.76 -10.26
CA LEU A 25 8.30 -15.25 -11.06
C LEU A 25 8.29 -13.71 -11.10
N PHE A 26 8.42 -13.06 -9.95
CA PHE A 26 8.33 -11.62 -9.81
C PHE A 26 9.65 -10.88 -10.07
N SER A 27 10.79 -11.58 -10.11
CA SER A 27 12.08 -11.00 -10.51
C SER A 27 12.16 -10.66 -12.00
N ALA A 28 11.36 -11.31 -12.85
CA ALA A 28 11.40 -11.13 -14.31
C ALA A 28 10.01 -11.00 -14.96
N PRO A 29 9.12 -10.11 -14.49
CA PRO A 29 7.71 -10.06 -14.91
C PRO A 29 7.54 -9.79 -16.42
N ALA A 30 8.40 -8.98 -17.03
CA ALA A 30 8.30 -8.64 -18.46
C ALA A 30 8.66 -9.81 -19.39
N ARG A 31 9.55 -10.72 -18.97
CA ARG A 31 9.94 -11.91 -19.75
C ARG A 31 8.88 -13.02 -19.71
N MET A 32 8.02 -13.01 -18.69
CA MET A 32 6.97 -13.98 -18.50
C MET A 32 5.72 -13.67 -19.35
N LEU A 33 5.25 -12.43 -19.33
CA LEU A 33 4.05 -12.02 -20.07
C LEU A 33 4.16 -12.35 -21.59
N ALA A 34 5.36 -12.31 -22.14
CA ALA A 34 5.60 -12.63 -23.55
C ALA A 34 5.46 -14.12 -23.92
N ARG A 35 5.36 -15.05 -22.94
CA ARG A 35 5.36 -16.51 -23.17
C ARG A 35 4.18 -17.27 -22.55
N PHE A 36 3.28 -16.61 -21.84
CA PHE A 36 2.06 -17.23 -21.30
C PHE A 36 1.08 -17.75 -22.36
N GLY A 37 1.34 -17.50 -23.65
CA GLY A 37 0.54 -17.98 -24.75
C GLY A 37 0.78 -19.44 -25.18
N ALA A 38 1.79 -20.12 -24.65
CA ALA A 38 2.08 -21.52 -24.99
C ALA A 38 1.55 -22.44 -23.87
N GLY A 39 0.31 -22.88 -23.99
CA GLY A 39 -0.30 -23.87 -23.10
C GLY A 39 0.26 -25.29 -23.29
N GLY A 40 0.21 -26.13 -22.25
CA GLY A 40 0.58 -27.55 -22.26
C GLY A 40 1.84 -27.88 -21.43
N GLU A 41 2.19 -29.18 -21.33
CA GLU A 41 3.35 -29.67 -20.56
C GLU A 41 4.68 -29.05 -21.03
N ALA A 42 4.81 -28.79 -22.34
CA ALA A 42 5.98 -28.11 -22.91
C ALA A 42 6.12 -26.65 -22.40
N GLY A 43 5.01 -25.98 -22.17
CA GLY A 43 4.98 -24.64 -21.58
C GLY A 43 5.43 -24.61 -20.12
N MET A 44 5.04 -25.61 -19.32
CA MET A 44 5.46 -25.73 -17.91
C MET A 44 6.96 -26.04 -17.79
N ALA A 45 7.50 -26.90 -18.63
CA ALA A 45 8.94 -27.20 -18.67
C ALA A 45 9.76 -25.99 -19.11
N ALA A 46 9.26 -25.24 -20.10
CA ALA A 46 9.90 -23.98 -20.54
C ALA A 46 9.88 -22.92 -19.42
N LEU A 47 8.76 -22.80 -18.70
CA LEU A 47 8.62 -21.92 -17.57
C LEU A 47 9.63 -22.25 -16.45
N THR A 48 9.72 -23.51 -16.07
CA THR A 48 10.68 -23.96 -15.04
C THR A 48 12.13 -23.65 -15.43
N ARG A 49 12.50 -23.79 -16.72
CA ARG A 49 13.86 -23.42 -17.21
C ARG A 49 14.11 -21.91 -17.17
N ILE A 50 13.08 -21.09 -17.44
CA ILE A 50 13.18 -19.62 -17.36
C ILE A 50 13.33 -19.19 -15.90
N LEU A 51 12.55 -19.77 -15.00
CA LEU A 51 12.59 -19.48 -13.58
C LEU A 51 13.92 -19.92 -12.94
N ALA A 52 14.48 -21.04 -13.36
CA ALA A 52 15.81 -21.49 -12.92
C ALA A 52 16.95 -20.53 -13.30
N LYS A 53 16.74 -19.69 -14.33
CA LYS A 53 17.70 -18.67 -14.80
C LYS A 53 17.30 -17.25 -14.42
N ALA A 54 16.31 -17.08 -13.54
CA ALA A 54 15.87 -15.77 -13.09
C ALA A 54 16.96 -15.09 -12.25
N GLU A 55 17.19 -13.80 -12.49
CA GLU A 55 18.11 -13.00 -11.68
C GLU A 55 17.41 -12.61 -10.38
N ILE A 56 17.63 -13.36 -9.31
CA ILE A 56 17.11 -13.09 -7.97
C ILE A 56 18.17 -12.33 -7.17
N ASP A 57 17.77 -11.27 -6.50
CA ASP A 57 18.63 -10.55 -5.55
C ASP A 57 18.68 -11.31 -4.22
N TYR A 58 19.65 -12.20 -4.10
CA TYR A 58 19.80 -13.04 -2.90
C TYR A 58 20.14 -12.24 -1.64
N ALA A 59 20.69 -11.04 -1.76
CA ALA A 59 21.05 -10.21 -0.60
C ALA A 59 19.83 -9.66 0.14
N HIS A 60 18.72 -9.49 -0.56
CA HIS A 60 17.52 -8.86 -0.01
C HIS A 60 16.32 -9.83 0.11
N LEU A 61 16.54 -11.14 -0.02
CA LEU A 61 15.49 -12.12 0.24
C LEU A 61 15.04 -12.08 1.72
N PRO A 62 13.76 -12.40 2.00
CA PRO A 62 13.23 -12.41 3.36
C PRO A 62 13.67 -13.67 4.12
N TYR A 63 14.92 -13.72 4.53
CA TYR A 63 15.45 -14.80 5.36
C TYR A 63 14.87 -14.75 6.78
N ASP A 64 14.68 -15.92 7.37
CA ASP A 64 14.27 -16.03 8.76
C ASP A 64 15.45 -15.74 9.68
N SER A 65 15.32 -14.70 10.51
CA SER A 65 16.37 -14.25 11.42
C SER A 65 16.78 -15.29 12.46
N ASP A 66 15.82 -16.09 12.95
CA ASP A 66 16.08 -17.09 13.99
C ASP A 66 16.87 -18.26 13.40
N VAL A 67 16.53 -18.65 12.15
CA VAL A 67 17.26 -19.70 11.42
C VAL A 67 18.66 -19.22 11.03
N LEU A 68 18.80 -17.96 10.59
CA LEU A 68 20.13 -17.38 10.33
C LEU A 68 20.98 -17.32 11.61
N ASN A 69 20.42 -16.88 12.73
CA ASN A 69 21.15 -16.86 14.00
C ASN A 69 21.57 -18.27 14.44
N ARG A 70 20.71 -19.29 14.25
CA ARG A 70 21.03 -20.68 14.52
C ARG A 70 22.19 -21.17 13.64
N ALA A 71 22.18 -20.83 12.35
CA ALA A 71 23.29 -21.11 11.43
C ALA A 71 24.60 -20.44 11.86
N LEU A 72 24.56 -19.18 12.30
CA LEU A 72 25.74 -18.47 12.82
C LEU A 72 26.31 -19.14 14.09
N VAL A 73 25.44 -19.58 15.00
CA VAL A 73 25.87 -20.31 16.21
C VAL A 73 26.49 -21.67 15.86
N ALA A 74 25.90 -22.40 14.91
CA ALA A 74 26.44 -23.67 14.41
C ALA A 74 27.83 -23.47 13.80
N ARG A 75 27.99 -22.42 12.97
CA ARG A 75 29.30 -22.07 12.39
C ARG A 75 30.34 -21.73 13.46
N ALA A 76 29.97 -20.98 14.50
CA ALA A 76 30.87 -20.64 15.58
C ALA A 76 31.35 -21.88 16.38
N ARG A 77 30.60 -22.98 16.32
CA ARG A 77 30.95 -24.29 16.91
C ARG A 77 31.78 -25.16 15.94
N GLY A 78 32.06 -24.70 14.73
CA GLY A 78 32.77 -25.47 13.71
C GLY A 78 31.88 -26.54 13.03
N GLU A 79 30.57 -26.45 13.15
CA GLU A 79 29.62 -27.36 12.50
C GLU A 79 29.48 -26.98 11.01
N LYS A 80 29.33 -27.97 10.15
CA LYS A 80 29.07 -27.76 8.72
C LYS A 80 27.60 -27.47 8.48
N ILE A 81 27.32 -26.56 7.54
CA ILE A 81 25.95 -26.08 7.24
C ILE A 81 25.62 -26.36 5.79
N TYR A 82 24.58 -27.12 5.55
CA TYR A 82 24.07 -27.42 4.21
C TYR A 82 22.63 -26.96 4.03
N LEU A 83 22.28 -26.50 2.82
CA LEU A 83 20.89 -26.23 2.43
C LEU A 83 20.25 -27.47 1.81
N LEU A 84 19.03 -27.78 2.22
CA LEU A 84 18.20 -28.75 1.54
C LEU A 84 17.52 -28.05 0.36
N ALA A 85 17.92 -28.40 -0.88
CA ALA A 85 17.38 -27.80 -2.09
C ALA A 85 15.98 -28.37 -2.40
N GLY A 86 15.05 -27.46 -2.73
CA GLY A 86 13.76 -27.80 -3.29
C GLY A 86 13.80 -27.97 -4.81
N ARG A 87 12.88 -27.31 -5.51
CA ARG A 87 12.71 -27.38 -6.98
C ARG A 87 13.85 -26.73 -7.80
N PHE A 88 14.59 -25.80 -7.20
CA PHE A 88 15.59 -24.97 -7.90
C PHE A 88 16.97 -25.12 -7.25
N PRO A 89 17.71 -26.22 -7.58
CA PRO A 89 19.02 -26.47 -6.97
C PRO A 89 20.05 -25.38 -7.27
N ASP A 90 19.99 -24.76 -8.47
CA ASP A 90 20.93 -23.71 -8.87
C ASP A 90 20.74 -22.46 -7.99
N HIS A 91 19.50 -22.04 -7.71
CA HIS A 91 19.22 -20.94 -6.78
C HIS A 91 19.61 -21.31 -5.34
N ALA A 92 19.40 -22.57 -4.92
CA ALA A 92 19.82 -23.02 -3.61
C ALA A 92 21.35 -22.97 -3.45
N ALA A 93 22.08 -23.36 -4.48
CA ALA A 93 23.54 -23.29 -4.51
C ALA A 93 24.04 -21.81 -4.44
N ALA A 94 23.41 -20.91 -5.19
CA ALA A 94 23.74 -19.50 -5.15
C ALA A 94 23.42 -18.86 -3.78
N ILE A 95 22.30 -19.24 -3.15
CA ILE A 95 21.96 -18.79 -1.79
C ILE A 95 22.96 -19.35 -0.76
N ALA A 96 23.34 -20.63 -0.87
CA ALA A 96 24.31 -21.24 0.01
C ALA A 96 25.67 -20.51 -0.09
N ALA A 97 26.12 -20.22 -1.31
CA ALA A 97 27.34 -19.46 -1.56
C ALA A 97 27.25 -18.03 -0.99
N HIS A 98 26.12 -17.33 -1.19
CA HIS A 98 25.89 -15.98 -0.66
C HIS A 98 25.95 -15.93 0.87
N LEU A 99 25.33 -16.92 1.54
CA LEU A 99 25.32 -17.03 3.01
C LEU A 99 26.60 -17.67 3.57
N GLY A 100 27.51 -18.14 2.68
CA GLY A 100 28.73 -18.82 3.04
C GLY A 100 28.50 -20.18 3.68
N PHE A 101 27.47 -20.93 3.30
CA PHE A 101 27.21 -22.30 3.75
C PHE A 101 28.09 -23.28 2.97
N ASP A 102 28.31 -24.49 3.53
CA ASP A 102 29.26 -25.47 2.98
C ASP A 102 28.78 -26.16 1.70
N GLY A 103 27.46 -26.11 1.41
CA GLY A 103 26.90 -26.66 0.18
C GLY A 103 25.41 -26.88 0.19
N VAL A 104 24.94 -27.68 -0.77
CA VAL A 104 23.53 -28.00 -0.99
C VAL A 104 23.34 -29.50 -1.04
N VAL A 105 22.25 -29.99 -0.47
CA VAL A 105 21.85 -31.39 -0.49
C VAL A 105 20.45 -31.49 -1.10
N THR A 106 20.22 -32.49 -1.95
CA THR A 106 18.89 -32.74 -2.51
C THR A 106 18.08 -33.71 -1.63
N PRO A 107 16.73 -33.60 -1.59
CA PRO A 107 15.91 -34.56 -0.86
C PRO A 107 16.12 -36.02 -1.34
N ALA A 108 16.35 -36.21 -2.64
CA ALA A 108 16.65 -37.53 -3.22
C ALA A 108 18.00 -38.05 -2.73
N GLY A 109 19.06 -37.26 -2.70
CA GLY A 109 20.36 -37.63 -2.17
C GLY A 109 20.30 -37.95 -0.66
N LEU A 110 19.49 -37.22 0.10
CA LEU A 110 19.27 -37.51 1.52
C LEU A 110 18.53 -38.83 1.74
N ALA A 111 17.59 -39.21 0.84
CA ALA A 111 16.80 -40.42 0.94
C ALA A 111 17.51 -41.66 0.36
N ALA A 112 18.17 -41.52 -0.81
CA ALA A 112 18.67 -42.65 -1.63
C ALA A 112 20.03 -43.23 -1.19
N GLY A 113 20.66 -42.69 -0.16
CA GLY A 113 21.97 -43.19 0.29
C GLY A 113 23.16 -42.82 -0.58
N GLU A 114 23.04 -41.79 -1.41
CA GLU A 114 24.18 -41.20 -2.09
C GLU A 114 25.27 -40.80 -1.09
N ALA A 115 26.53 -40.80 -1.53
CA ALA A 115 27.66 -40.39 -0.71
C ALA A 115 27.48 -38.93 -0.24
N LEU A 116 26.92 -38.78 0.93
CA LEU A 116 26.80 -37.46 1.58
C LEU A 116 28.14 -37.01 2.09
N PRO A 117 28.45 -35.71 2.04
CA PRO A 117 29.72 -35.19 2.58
C PRO A 117 29.78 -35.20 4.12
N PHE A 118 28.84 -35.88 4.80
CA PHE A 118 28.69 -35.96 6.25
C PHE A 118 28.02 -37.25 6.69
N ASP A 119 28.20 -37.62 7.97
CA ASP A 119 27.53 -38.77 8.58
C ASP A 119 26.06 -38.43 8.95
N ARG A 120 25.11 -39.24 8.49
CA ARG A 120 23.68 -39.10 8.77
C ARG A 120 23.33 -39.10 10.25
N ALA A 121 24.10 -39.82 11.06
CA ALA A 121 23.86 -39.93 12.51
C ALA A 121 24.16 -38.59 13.24
N SER A 122 24.89 -37.69 12.59
CA SER A 122 25.30 -36.40 13.17
C SER A 122 24.49 -35.21 12.66
N VAL A 123 23.40 -35.43 11.90
CA VAL A 123 22.61 -34.39 11.27
C VAL A 123 21.58 -33.82 12.22
N GLU A 124 21.65 -32.53 12.46
CA GLU A 124 20.55 -31.73 13.02
C GLU A 124 19.80 -31.06 11.86
N ARG A 125 18.50 -31.35 11.73
CA ARG A 125 17.67 -30.81 10.66
C ARG A 125 16.80 -29.66 11.17
N VAL A 126 16.80 -28.57 10.42
CA VAL A 126 15.84 -27.46 10.60
C VAL A 126 14.81 -27.57 9.50
N ASP A 127 13.71 -28.21 9.85
CA ASP A 127 12.62 -28.46 8.91
C ASP A 127 11.73 -27.23 8.71
N ARG A 128 10.93 -27.33 7.67
CA ARG A 128 9.88 -26.38 7.35
C ARG A 128 9.03 -26.07 8.59
N ARG A 129 8.83 -24.81 8.87
CA ARG A 129 7.86 -24.39 9.88
C ARG A 129 6.50 -24.98 9.52
N SER A 130 5.79 -25.52 10.49
CA SER A 130 4.36 -25.80 10.36
C SER A 130 3.68 -24.55 9.80
N GLU A 131 2.89 -24.69 8.73
CA GLU A 131 2.19 -23.59 8.08
C GLU A 131 1.37 -22.83 9.14
N SER A 132 1.97 -21.84 9.75
CA SER A 132 1.25 -20.96 10.66
C SER A 132 0.30 -20.14 9.81
N ARG A 133 -1.00 -20.25 10.08
CA ARG A 133 -2.00 -19.38 9.44
C ARG A 133 -1.56 -17.94 9.54
N VAL A 134 -1.57 -17.23 8.41
CA VAL A 134 -1.22 -15.81 8.38
C VAL A 134 -2.05 -15.08 9.43
N SER A 135 -1.38 -14.36 10.33
CA SER A 135 -2.06 -13.64 11.41
C SER A 135 -3.07 -12.61 10.85
N PHE A 136 -4.20 -12.47 11.51
CA PHE A 136 -5.16 -11.39 11.21
C PHE A 136 -4.49 -10.01 11.19
N LYS A 137 -3.55 -9.77 12.10
CA LYS A 137 -2.77 -8.52 12.15
C LYS A 137 -1.94 -8.30 10.88
N THR A 138 -1.38 -9.36 10.32
CA THR A 138 -0.64 -9.32 9.04
C THR A 138 -1.57 -8.92 7.89
N TRP A 139 -2.77 -9.48 7.82
CA TRP A 139 -3.77 -9.10 6.83
C TRP A 139 -4.21 -7.65 6.96
N VAL A 140 -4.51 -7.18 8.16
CA VAL A 140 -4.86 -5.78 8.42
C VAL A 140 -3.77 -4.81 7.94
N LYS A 141 -2.49 -5.18 8.14
CA LYS A 141 -1.33 -4.43 7.67
C LYS A 141 -1.21 -4.47 6.14
N ALA A 142 -1.36 -5.65 5.53
CA ALA A 142 -1.23 -5.86 4.08
C ALA A 142 -2.35 -5.16 3.30
N LEU A 143 -3.59 -5.26 3.76
CA LEU A 143 -4.76 -4.59 3.18
C LEU A 143 -4.76 -3.08 3.43
N ARG A 144 -3.83 -2.58 4.24
CA ARG A 144 -3.71 -1.16 4.62
C ARG A 144 -5.00 -0.59 5.18
N VAL A 145 -5.66 -1.31 6.11
CA VAL A 145 -6.93 -0.91 6.70
C VAL A 145 -6.90 0.51 7.28
N TYR A 146 -5.73 0.98 7.77
CA TYR A 146 -5.55 2.36 8.22
C TYR A 146 -5.81 3.41 7.11
N GLN A 147 -5.71 3.04 5.82
CA GLN A 147 -6.04 3.90 4.68
C GLN A 147 -7.55 4.01 4.42
N TYR A 148 -8.37 3.16 5.05
CA TYR A 148 -9.83 3.21 4.91
C TYR A 148 -10.43 4.52 5.44
N ALA A 149 -9.71 5.21 6.33
CA ALA A 149 -10.05 6.58 6.72
C ALA A 149 -10.30 7.51 5.51
N LYS A 150 -9.58 7.31 4.39
CA LYS A 150 -9.81 8.08 3.16
C LYS A 150 -11.12 7.72 2.46
N ASN A 151 -11.58 6.50 2.62
CA ASN A 151 -12.82 6.03 2.00
C ASN A 151 -14.05 6.50 2.76
N THR A 152 -13.90 7.04 4.00
CA THR A 152 -15.02 7.69 4.72
C THR A 152 -15.59 8.90 3.96
N LEU A 153 -14.83 9.46 3.00
CA LEU A 153 -15.34 10.49 2.09
C LEU A 153 -16.57 10.06 1.28
N VAL A 154 -16.81 8.76 1.13
CA VAL A 154 -18.03 8.21 0.51
C VAL A 154 -19.28 8.59 1.29
N PHE A 155 -19.19 8.84 2.60
CA PHE A 155 -20.31 9.26 3.43
C PHE A 155 -20.62 10.76 3.32
N VAL A 156 -19.67 11.58 2.84
CA VAL A 156 -19.81 13.05 2.83
C VAL A 156 -21.07 13.52 2.09
N PRO A 157 -21.41 13.02 0.88
CA PRO A 157 -22.62 13.45 0.19
C PRO A 157 -23.92 13.18 0.95
N ALA A 158 -24.03 12.02 1.63
CA ALA A 158 -25.20 11.67 2.45
C ALA A 158 -25.35 12.65 3.63
N VAL A 159 -24.22 12.98 4.29
CA VAL A 159 -24.20 13.92 5.43
C VAL A 159 -24.57 15.32 4.97
N THR A 160 -23.95 15.81 3.89
CA THR A 160 -24.18 17.18 3.40
C THR A 160 -25.57 17.40 2.77
N ALA A 161 -26.20 16.34 2.29
CA ALA A 161 -27.57 16.35 1.79
C ALA A 161 -28.61 16.08 2.88
N HIS A 162 -28.18 15.91 4.14
CA HIS A 162 -29.04 15.58 5.30
C HIS A 162 -29.88 14.31 5.11
N GLN A 163 -29.39 13.36 4.30
CA GLN A 163 -30.07 12.10 4.01
C GLN A 163 -29.45 10.95 4.81
N MET A 164 -29.73 10.89 6.09
CA MET A 164 -29.16 9.90 7.03
C MET A 164 -30.19 8.84 7.45
N ASN A 165 -31.10 8.46 6.53
CA ASN A 165 -32.02 7.35 6.78
C ASN A 165 -31.31 5.99 6.67
N LEU A 166 -31.92 4.94 7.21
CA LEU A 166 -31.32 3.60 7.29
C LEU A 166 -30.95 3.00 5.91
N PRO A 167 -31.78 3.09 4.85
CA PRO A 167 -31.41 2.65 3.52
C PRO A 167 -30.19 3.39 2.94
N THR A 168 -30.17 4.72 3.04
CA THR A 168 -29.03 5.56 2.57
C THR A 168 -27.74 5.17 3.28
N LEU A 169 -27.80 4.97 4.60
CA LEU A 169 -26.64 4.54 5.38
C LEU A 169 -26.17 3.14 4.96
N GLY A 170 -27.10 2.22 4.64
CA GLY A 170 -26.79 0.89 4.11
C GLY A 170 -26.04 0.94 2.78
N TYR A 171 -26.53 1.75 1.82
CA TYR A 171 -25.84 1.95 0.54
C TYR A 171 -24.50 2.64 0.70
N ALA A 172 -24.39 3.66 1.56
CA ALA A 172 -23.11 4.32 1.84
C ALA A 172 -22.08 3.35 2.45
N LEU A 173 -22.53 2.47 3.36
CA LEU A 173 -21.66 1.45 3.95
C LEU A 173 -21.23 0.41 2.91
N LEU A 174 -22.14 -0.04 2.04
CA LEU A 174 -21.80 -0.96 0.95
C LEU A 174 -20.81 -0.33 -0.02
N ALA A 175 -21.01 0.95 -0.38
CA ALA A 175 -20.09 1.73 -1.20
C ALA A 175 -18.70 1.87 -0.54
N PHE A 176 -18.64 2.15 0.76
CA PHE A 176 -17.41 2.20 1.55
C PHE A 176 -16.68 0.85 1.53
N MET A 177 -17.39 -0.27 1.69
CA MET A 177 -16.80 -1.61 1.64
C MET A 177 -16.27 -1.94 0.24
N ALA A 178 -17.04 -1.63 -0.82
CA ALA A 178 -16.63 -1.82 -2.21
C ALA A 178 -15.34 -1.03 -2.54
N PHE A 179 -15.29 0.25 -2.15
CA PHE A 179 -14.09 1.08 -2.31
C PHE A 179 -12.90 0.55 -1.53
N SER A 180 -13.13 0.10 -0.29
CA SER A 180 -12.06 -0.42 0.58
C SER A 180 -11.48 -1.72 0.02
N ALA A 181 -12.32 -2.62 -0.47
CA ALA A 181 -11.88 -3.85 -1.13
C ALA A 181 -11.12 -3.56 -2.43
N CYS A 182 -11.67 -2.68 -3.29
CA CYS A 182 -11.02 -2.26 -4.53
C CYS A 182 -9.63 -1.67 -4.28
N ALA A 183 -9.52 -0.73 -3.32
CA ALA A 183 -8.26 -0.09 -2.96
C ALA A 183 -7.25 -1.09 -2.38
N SER A 184 -7.69 -2.03 -1.52
CA SER A 184 -6.82 -3.05 -0.93
C SER A 184 -6.27 -4.00 -1.98
N GLY A 185 -7.08 -4.42 -2.96
CA GLY A 185 -6.61 -5.20 -4.11
C GLY A 185 -5.54 -4.44 -4.91
N ALA A 186 -5.75 -3.14 -5.16
CA ALA A 186 -4.79 -2.30 -5.85
C ALA A 186 -3.48 -2.11 -5.05
N TYR A 187 -3.56 -2.00 -3.70
CA TYR A 187 -2.36 -1.93 -2.86
C TYR A 187 -1.57 -3.24 -2.86
N LEU A 188 -2.23 -4.39 -2.74
CA LEU A 188 -1.57 -5.69 -2.84
C LEU A 188 -0.89 -5.88 -4.19
N MET A 189 -1.57 -5.52 -5.29
CA MET A 189 -1.00 -5.58 -6.62
C MET A 189 0.23 -4.66 -6.75
N ASN A 190 0.15 -3.42 -6.25
CA ASN A 190 1.29 -2.50 -6.27
C ASN A 190 2.47 -3.02 -5.43
N ASP A 191 2.20 -3.60 -4.25
CA ASP A 191 3.25 -4.17 -3.40
C ASP A 191 3.90 -5.41 -4.04
N LEU A 192 3.17 -6.18 -4.86
CA LEU A 192 3.74 -7.27 -5.67
C LEU A 192 4.61 -6.73 -6.81
N LEU A 193 4.16 -5.70 -7.53
CA LEU A 193 4.92 -5.10 -8.64
C LEU A 193 6.20 -4.41 -8.17
N ASP A 194 6.16 -3.81 -6.98
CA ASP A 194 7.29 -3.08 -6.37
C ASP A 194 8.14 -3.99 -5.44
N LEU A 195 7.90 -5.31 -5.38
CA LEU A 195 8.44 -6.23 -4.36
C LEU A 195 9.97 -6.13 -4.22
N ALA A 196 10.71 -6.19 -5.33
CA ALA A 196 12.17 -6.11 -5.32
C ALA A 196 12.68 -4.74 -4.83
N ALA A 197 12.03 -3.66 -5.27
CA ALA A 197 12.36 -2.29 -4.84
C ALA A 197 12.00 -2.04 -3.36
N ASP A 198 10.88 -2.59 -2.90
CA ASP A 198 10.45 -2.46 -1.50
C ASP A 198 11.41 -3.17 -0.53
N ARG A 199 11.99 -4.30 -0.91
CA ARG A 199 12.98 -5.02 -0.10
C ARG A 199 14.29 -4.25 0.09
N GLN A 200 14.74 -3.55 -0.93
CA GLN A 200 15.93 -2.70 -0.87
C GLN A 200 15.69 -1.39 -0.10
N HIS A 201 14.42 -1.01 0.12
CA HIS A 201 14.11 0.26 0.75
C HIS A 201 14.15 0.19 2.28
N PRO A 202 14.80 1.13 3.01
CA PRO A 202 15.01 1.07 4.46
C PRO A 202 13.71 0.87 5.29
N THR A 203 12.62 1.50 4.90
CA THR A 203 11.34 1.43 5.64
C THR A 203 10.34 0.48 4.98
N LYS A 204 10.29 0.41 3.65
CA LYS A 204 9.29 -0.41 2.93
C LYS A 204 9.59 -1.91 3.01
N ARG A 205 10.83 -2.31 3.29
CA ARG A 205 11.20 -3.73 3.53
C ARG A 205 10.40 -4.38 4.67
N HIS A 206 9.78 -3.59 5.53
CA HIS A 206 8.89 -4.07 6.61
C HIS A 206 7.42 -4.23 6.18
N ARG A 207 7.07 -4.00 4.89
CA ARG A 207 5.75 -4.34 4.36
C ARG A 207 5.53 -5.84 4.40
N ALA A 208 4.26 -6.27 4.58
CA ALA A 208 3.93 -7.68 4.80
C ALA A 208 4.45 -8.63 3.69
N LEU A 209 4.39 -8.23 2.42
CA LEU A 209 4.92 -8.99 1.30
C LEU A 209 6.46 -8.94 1.22
N ALA A 210 7.05 -7.76 1.36
CA ALA A 210 8.49 -7.59 1.30
C ALA A 210 9.21 -8.32 2.44
N ALA A 211 8.64 -8.32 3.65
CA ALA A 211 9.15 -9.01 4.84
C ALA A 211 8.88 -10.53 4.82
N GLY A 212 8.09 -11.05 3.85
CA GLY A 212 7.68 -12.45 3.81
C GLY A 212 6.68 -12.84 4.90
N ASP A 213 6.05 -11.86 5.58
CA ASP A 213 5.01 -12.12 6.58
C ASP A 213 3.70 -12.59 5.95
N LEU A 214 3.45 -12.19 4.68
CA LEU A 214 2.33 -12.64 3.86
C LEU A 214 2.88 -13.39 2.64
N PRO A 215 2.52 -14.68 2.43
CA PRO A 215 2.89 -15.42 1.24
C PRO A 215 2.41 -14.72 -0.04
N ILE A 216 3.24 -14.73 -1.07
CA ILE A 216 2.91 -14.11 -2.38
C ILE A 216 1.69 -14.80 -3.00
N SER A 217 1.59 -16.14 -2.89
CA SER A 217 0.44 -16.93 -3.34
C SER A 217 -0.86 -16.48 -2.67
N SER A 218 -0.84 -16.18 -1.37
CA SER A 218 -2.01 -15.68 -0.64
C SER A 218 -2.45 -14.30 -1.16
N ALA A 219 -1.51 -13.40 -1.45
CA ALA A 219 -1.82 -12.09 -2.03
C ALA A 219 -2.41 -12.22 -3.45
N LEU A 220 -1.86 -13.11 -4.28
CA LEU A 220 -2.36 -13.38 -5.64
C LEU A 220 -3.80 -13.91 -5.65
N MET A 221 -4.19 -14.70 -4.65
CA MET A 221 -5.59 -15.15 -4.50
C MET A 221 -6.48 -14.06 -3.91
N ALA A 222 -5.96 -13.24 -3.01
CA ALA A 222 -6.75 -12.18 -2.37
C ALA A 222 -7.12 -11.06 -3.33
N ILE A 223 -6.26 -10.69 -4.28
CA ILE A 223 -6.52 -9.60 -5.24
C ILE A 223 -7.80 -9.85 -6.05
N PRO A 224 -7.96 -10.98 -6.79
CA PRO A 224 -9.18 -11.23 -7.54
C PRO A 224 -10.41 -11.40 -6.63
N ALA A 225 -10.27 -11.97 -5.45
CA ALA A 225 -11.36 -12.10 -4.49
C ALA A 225 -11.88 -10.73 -4.02
N LEU A 226 -10.97 -9.79 -3.70
CA LEU A 226 -11.31 -8.42 -3.31
C LEU A 226 -11.96 -7.64 -4.46
N TRP A 227 -11.46 -7.79 -5.67
CA TRP A 227 -12.05 -7.11 -6.83
C TRP A 227 -13.38 -7.72 -7.25
N LEU A 228 -13.54 -9.04 -7.12
CA LEU A 228 -14.84 -9.71 -7.33
C LEU A 228 -15.88 -9.21 -6.30
N PHE A 229 -15.50 -9.13 -5.03
CA PHE A 229 -16.37 -8.54 -4.00
C PHE A 229 -16.75 -7.09 -4.36
N ALA A 230 -15.77 -6.27 -4.75
CA ALA A 230 -16.00 -4.87 -5.13
C ALA A 230 -16.94 -4.77 -6.35
N LEU A 231 -16.77 -5.64 -7.34
CA LEU A 231 -17.63 -5.74 -8.52
C LEU A 231 -19.07 -6.09 -8.13
N VAL A 232 -19.26 -7.15 -7.36
CA VAL A 232 -20.60 -7.61 -6.94
C VAL A 232 -21.29 -6.54 -6.10
N ALA A 233 -20.59 -5.98 -5.11
CA ALA A 233 -21.13 -4.91 -4.28
C ALA A 233 -21.51 -3.67 -5.12
N SER A 234 -20.71 -3.33 -6.13
CA SER A 234 -21.02 -2.20 -7.03
C SER A 234 -22.26 -2.44 -7.88
N LEU A 235 -22.44 -3.65 -8.40
CA LEU A 235 -23.63 -4.02 -9.16
C LEU A 235 -24.90 -4.00 -8.30
N CYS A 236 -24.80 -4.33 -7.00
CA CYS A 236 -25.90 -4.21 -6.05
C CYS A 236 -26.29 -2.73 -5.76
N ILE A 237 -25.38 -1.79 -5.97
CA ILE A 237 -25.65 -0.36 -5.81
C ILE A 237 -26.25 0.21 -7.10
N SER A 238 -25.44 0.33 -8.16
CA SER A 238 -25.88 0.76 -9.49
C SER A 238 -24.79 0.56 -10.55
N PRO A 239 -25.14 0.43 -11.85
CA PRO A 239 -24.15 0.41 -12.93
C PRO A 239 -23.30 1.69 -13.00
N LEU A 240 -23.87 2.84 -12.64
CA LEU A 240 -23.13 4.11 -12.60
C LEU A 240 -22.07 4.09 -11.50
N PHE A 241 -22.38 3.54 -10.31
CA PHE A 241 -21.41 3.36 -9.24
C PHE A 241 -20.25 2.44 -9.67
N LEU A 242 -20.56 1.35 -10.38
CA LEU A 242 -19.53 0.47 -10.95
C LEU A 242 -18.62 1.25 -11.92
N GLY A 243 -19.19 2.13 -12.77
CA GLY A 243 -18.40 2.99 -13.66
C GLY A 243 -17.44 3.91 -12.90
N VAL A 244 -17.91 4.54 -11.81
CA VAL A 244 -17.08 5.41 -10.95
C VAL A 244 -15.98 4.61 -10.25
N LEU A 245 -16.30 3.42 -9.70
CA LEU A 245 -15.30 2.56 -9.06
C LEU A 245 -14.28 2.02 -10.06
N GLY A 246 -14.72 1.70 -11.29
CA GLY A 246 -13.85 1.32 -12.39
C GLY A 246 -12.89 2.45 -12.79
N ALA A 247 -13.39 3.67 -12.92
CA ALA A 247 -12.56 4.86 -13.15
C ALA A 247 -11.54 5.08 -12.04
N TYR A 248 -11.94 4.89 -10.77
CA TYR A 248 -11.03 4.94 -9.63
C TYR A 248 -9.92 3.87 -9.73
N LEU A 249 -10.27 2.62 -10.05
CA LEU A 249 -9.30 1.53 -10.18
C LEU A 249 -8.30 1.80 -11.31
N VAL A 250 -8.80 2.16 -12.49
CA VAL A 250 -7.96 2.48 -13.65
C VAL A 250 -7.02 3.65 -13.34
N THR A 251 -7.54 4.73 -12.74
CA THR A 251 -6.73 5.89 -12.36
C THR A 251 -5.69 5.53 -11.31
N THR A 252 -6.03 4.67 -10.34
CA THR A 252 -5.10 4.21 -9.29
C THR A 252 -3.97 3.38 -9.89
N ILE A 253 -4.27 2.49 -10.83
CA ILE A 253 -3.27 1.69 -11.55
C ILE A 253 -2.38 2.60 -12.41
N ALA A 254 -2.97 3.50 -13.19
CA ALA A 254 -2.24 4.47 -14.01
C ALA A 254 -1.33 5.37 -13.16
N TYR A 255 -1.83 5.79 -11.99
CA TYR A 255 -1.03 6.54 -11.02
C TYR A 255 0.19 5.74 -10.54
N SER A 256 -0.01 4.49 -10.16
CA SER A 256 1.07 3.63 -9.68
C SER A 256 2.14 3.36 -10.72
N LEU A 257 1.74 3.17 -11.98
CA LEU A 257 2.64 2.81 -13.09
C LEU A 257 3.36 4.02 -13.70
N ALA A 258 2.65 5.14 -13.92
CA ALA A 258 3.16 6.24 -14.73
C ALA A 258 2.97 7.64 -14.12
N LEU A 259 1.74 7.99 -13.66
CA LEU A 259 1.38 9.38 -13.38
C LEU A 259 2.11 9.94 -12.15
N LYS A 260 2.45 9.09 -11.16
CA LYS A 260 3.20 9.49 -9.95
C LYS A 260 4.60 10.06 -10.25
N ARG A 261 5.13 9.82 -11.47
CA ARG A 261 6.47 10.26 -11.89
C ARG A 261 6.47 11.64 -12.54
N LYS A 262 5.29 12.19 -12.88
CA LYS A 262 5.15 13.45 -13.62
C LYS A 262 4.81 14.58 -12.66
N MET A 263 5.58 15.68 -12.71
CA MET A 263 5.36 16.88 -11.92
C MET A 263 3.94 17.42 -12.10
N LEU A 264 3.29 17.79 -11.01
CA LEU A 264 1.91 18.28 -10.89
C LEU A 264 0.82 17.28 -11.33
N VAL A 265 1.08 16.40 -12.31
CA VAL A 265 0.11 15.37 -12.72
C VAL A 265 -0.18 14.43 -11.54
N ASP A 266 0.82 14.13 -10.73
CA ASP A 266 0.65 13.33 -9.52
C ASP A 266 -0.29 14.00 -8.51
N VAL A 267 -0.16 15.31 -8.30
CA VAL A 267 -1.01 16.11 -7.40
C VAL A 267 -2.45 16.14 -7.90
N VAL A 268 -2.65 16.48 -9.17
CA VAL A 268 -3.98 16.53 -9.79
C VAL A 268 -4.65 15.16 -9.75
N THR A 269 -3.90 14.09 -10.05
CA THR A 269 -4.43 12.72 -10.00
C THR A 269 -4.81 12.32 -8.58
N LEU A 270 -4.00 12.63 -7.57
CA LEU A 270 -4.33 12.35 -6.17
C LEU A 270 -5.59 13.10 -5.74
N SER A 271 -5.71 14.38 -6.08
CA SER A 271 -6.91 15.19 -5.80
C SER A 271 -8.14 14.60 -6.48
N GLY A 272 -8.02 14.19 -7.75
CA GLY A 272 -9.08 13.49 -8.49
C GLY A 272 -9.49 12.17 -7.85
N LEU A 273 -8.53 11.38 -7.36
CA LEU A 273 -8.82 10.13 -6.65
C LEU A 273 -9.60 10.36 -5.33
N TYR A 274 -9.38 11.47 -4.64
CA TYR A 274 -10.19 11.86 -3.50
C TYR A 274 -11.59 12.33 -3.93
N ALA A 275 -11.68 13.15 -4.97
CA ALA A 275 -12.95 13.61 -5.52
C ALA A 275 -13.81 12.44 -6.02
N LEU A 276 -13.22 11.42 -6.66
CA LEU A 276 -13.91 10.21 -7.09
C LEU A 276 -14.61 9.47 -5.94
N ARG A 277 -14.08 9.52 -4.70
CA ARG A 277 -14.76 8.94 -3.53
C ARG A 277 -16.02 9.70 -3.16
N ILE A 278 -15.99 11.01 -3.27
CA ILE A 278 -17.18 11.86 -3.03
C ILE A 278 -18.21 11.64 -4.14
N ILE A 279 -17.79 11.62 -5.40
CA ILE A 279 -18.67 11.31 -6.53
C ILE A 279 -19.32 9.94 -6.35
N ALA A 280 -18.53 8.93 -5.98
CA ALA A 280 -19.03 7.59 -5.72
C ALA A 280 -20.03 7.56 -4.55
N GLY A 281 -19.77 8.34 -3.50
CA GLY A 281 -20.72 8.50 -2.39
C GLY A 281 -22.04 9.06 -2.87
N ALA A 282 -22.05 10.13 -3.64
CA ALA A 282 -23.25 10.75 -4.19
C ALA A 282 -24.03 9.77 -5.08
N VAL A 283 -23.34 9.11 -6.00
CA VAL A 283 -23.93 8.09 -6.89
C VAL A 283 -24.45 6.89 -6.10
N GLY A 284 -23.71 6.46 -5.08
CA GLY A 284 -24.04 5.29 -4.27
C GLY A 284 -25.31 5.47 -3.46
N VAL A 285 -25.60 6.68 -2.98
CA VAL A 285 -26.80 6.99 -2.19
C VAL A 285 -27.90 7.67 -3.01
N GLY A 286 -27.67 7.91 -4.31
CA GLY A 286 -28.67 8.54 -5.19
C GLY A 286 -28.88 10.04 -4.91
N VAL A 287 -27.89 10.72 -4.36
CA VAL A 287 -27.95 12.17 -4.05
C VAL A 287 -27.32 12.97 -5.20
N VAL A 288 -27.95 14.11 -5.53
CA VAL A 288 -27.39 15.04 -6.50
C VAL A 288 -26.08 15.62 -5.95
N LEU A 289 -25.01 15.47 -6.68
CA LEU A 289 -23.71 15.99 -6.30
C LEU A 289 -23.69 17.52 -6.37
N SER A 290 -23.40 18.15 -5.25
CA SER A 290 -23.24 19.61 -5.19
C SER A 290 -21.94 20.03 -5.90
N GLU A 291 -22.06 20.93 -6.88
CA GLU A 291 -20.92 21.51 -7.56
C GLU A 291 -19.98 22.24 -6.57
N TRP A 292 -20.55 22.91 -5.59
CA TRP A 292 -19.80 23.58 -4.50
C TRP A 292 -18.95 22.58 -3.70
N LEU A 293 -19.55 21.44 -3.33
CA LEU A 293 -18.84 20.40 -2.61
C LEU A 293 -17.69 19.83 -3.44
N LEU A 294 -17.92 19.62 -4.74
CA LEU A 294 -16.91 19.07 -5.63
C LEU A 294 -15.73 20.03 -5.79
N ILE A 295 -15.98 21.32 -6.09
CA ILE A 295 -14.94 22.33 -6.27
C ILE A 295 -14.18 22.58 -4.96
N PHE A 296 -14.89 22.71 -3.84
CA PHE A 296 -14.29 22.82 -2.51
C PHE A 296 -13.35 21.65 -2.23
N SER A 297 -13.82 20.43 -2.44
CA SER A 297 -13.04 19.21 -2.21
C SER A 297 -11.82 19.13 -3.10
N LEU A 298 -11.93 19.54 -4.38
CA LEU A 298 -10.80 19.57 -5.30
C LEU A 298 -9.68 20.48 -4.78
N PHE A 299 -10.00 21.68 -4.33
CA PHE A 299 -8.99 22.60 -3.77
C PHE A 299 -8.42 22.11 -2.44
N VAL A 300 -9.25 21.56 -1.55
CA VAL A 300 -8.80 20.93 -0.30
C VAL A 300 -7.76 19.82 -0.59
N PHE A 301 -8.11 18.87 -1.45
CA PHE A 301 -7.24 17.73 -1.73
C PHE A 301 -6.01 18.11 -2.56
N THR A 302 -6.11 19.13 -3.43
CA THR A 302 -4.95 19.71 -4.11
C THR A 302 -3.98 20.31 -3.11
N SER A 303 -4.47 21.11 -2.15
CA SER A 303 -3.64 21.66 -1.08
C SER A 303 -2.96 20.55 -0.27
N LEU A 304 -3.71 19.54 0.18
CA LEU A 304 -3.16 18.43 0.97
C LEU A 304 -2.15 17.60 0.17
N ALA A 305 -2.37 17.39 -1.13
CA ALA A 305 -1.42 16.69 -1.98
C ALA A 305 -0.12 17.49 -2.18
N LEU A 306 -0.21 18.81 -2.32
CA LEU A 306 0.95 19.69 -2.39
C LEU A 306 1.69 19.78 -1.05
N ILE A 307 0.99 19.85 0.07
CA ILE A 307 1.58 19.79 1.41
C ILE A 307 2.37 18.49 1.58
N LYS A 308 1.83 17.36 1.11
CA LYS A 308 2.54 16.08 1.12
C LYS A 308 3.84 16.15 0.31
N ARG A 309 3.83 16.75 -0.89
CA ARG A 309 5.04 16.93 -1.71
C ARG A 309 6.05 17.83 -1.01
N PHE A 310 5.57 18.93 -0.45
CA PHE A 310 6.40 19.84 0.34
C PHE A 310 7.10 19.13 1.49
N SER A 311 6.36 18.35 2.30
CA SER A 311 6.92 17.60 3.43
C SER A 311 7.98 16.59 2.99
N GLU A 312 7.73 15.84 1.89
CA GLU A 312 8.70 14.89 1.32
C GLU A 312 10.01 15.58 0.91
N LEU A 313 9.92 16.70 0.19
CA LEU A 313 11.10 17.45 -0.28
C LEU A 313 11.84 18.15 0.88
N SER A 314 11.12 18.74 1.81
CA SER A 314 11.69 19.41 2.99
C SER A 314 12.46 18.44 3.90
N MET A 315 11.96 17.19 4.05
CA MET A 315 12.70 16.14 4.77
C MET A 315 13.97 15.72 4.03
N ARG A 316 13.94 15.63 2.70
CA ARG A 316 15.12 15.31 1.89
C ARG A 316 16.18 16.39 1.96
N GLU A 317 15.76 17.66 1.86
CA GLU A 317 16.62 18.83 2.01
C GLU A 317 17.35 18.79 3.35
N SER A 318 16.63 18.58 4.45
CA SER A 318 17.23 18.54 5.79
C SER A 318 18.19 17.37 6.02
N ALA A 319 17.96 16.27 5.33
CA ALA A 319 18.80 15.08 5.39
C ALA A 319 19.99 15.15 4.42
N GLY A 320 20.16 16.24 3.66
CA GLY A 320 21.22 16.37 2.64
C GLY A 320 21.11 15.34 1.52
N LEU A 321 19.92 14.81 1.24
CA LEU A 321 19.69 13.81 0.22
C LEU A 321 19.47 14.49 -1.14
N ALA A 322 19.83 13.77 -2.22
CA ALA A 322 19.58 14.21 -3.59
C ALA A 322 18.08 14.29 -3.91
N ASP A 323 17.74 14.92 -5.04
CA ASP A 323 16.39 14.96 -5.58
C ASP A 323 15.74 13.57 -5.66
N PRO A 324 14.41 13.44 -5.57
CA PRO A 324 13.73 12.15 -5.65
C PRO A 324 13.93 11.50 -7.03
N SER A 325 14.51 10.32 -7.10
CA SER A 325 14.75 9.61 -8.36
C SER A 325 13.47 9.06 -9.03
N ASN A 326 12.40 8.92 -8.26
CA ASN A 326 11.14 8.33 -8.72
C ASN A 326 10.02 9.34 -9.00
N ARG A 327 10.32 10.64 -8.96
CA ARG A 327 9.40 11.76 -9.19
C ARG A 327 10.15 12.90 -9.88
N ASP A 328 9.43 13.65 -10.71
CA ASP A 328 9.97 14.81 -11.42
C ASP A 328 9.79 16.10 -10.57
N TYR A 329 10.30 16.05 -9.32
CA TYR A 329 10.37 17.20 -8.43
C TYR A 329 11.81 17.39 -7.97
N ARG A 330 12.18 18.66 -7.76
CA ARG A 330 13.49 19.06 -7.23
C ARG A 330 13.32 19.74 -5.88
N ILE A 331 14.35 19.70 -5.06
CA ILE A 331 14.38 20.41 -3.77
C ILE A 331 14.17 21.93 -3.97
N THR A 332 14.66 22.48 -5.09
CA THR A 332 14.46 23.88 -5.48
C THR A 332 13.00 24.27 -5.70
N ASP A 333 12.09 23.31 -5.90
CA ASP A 333 10.67 23.57 -6.13
C ASP A 333 9.88 23.84 -4.82
N LEU A 334 10.51 23.69 -3.65
CA LEU A 334 9.88 23.82 -2.33
C LEU A 334 9.04 25.09 -2.19
N HIS A 335 9.59 26.26 -2.58
CA HIS A 335 8.89 27.54 -2.44
C HIS A 335 7.64 27.63 -3.33
N ILE A 336 7.73 27.14 -4.55
CA ILE A 336 6.59 27.13 -5.49
C ILE A 336 5.50 26.16 -5.00
N ILE A 337 5.89 24.97 -4.53
CA ILE A 337 4.94 23.98 -4.00
C ILE A 337 4.24 24.54 -2.75
N ALA A 338 4.96 25.21 -1.84
CA ALA A 338 4.37 25.86 -0.67
C ALA A 338 3.37 26.95 -1.06
N ALA A 339 3.74 27.82 -2.03
CA ALA A 339 2.86 28.87 -2.52
C ALA A 339 1.59 28.30 -3.17
N MET A 340 1.72 27.27 -4.01
CA MET A 340 0.57 26.59 -4.64
C MET A 340 -0.31 25.89 -3.59
N ALA A 341 0.28 25.29 -2.56
CA ALA A 341 -0.47 24.66 -1.47
C ALA A 341 -1.29 25.70 -0.70
N ALA A 342 -0.69 26.82 -0.37
CA ALA A 342 -1.36 27.95 0.32
C ALA A 342 -2.47 28.55 -0.56
N ALA A 343 -2.20 28.80 -1.85
CA ALA A 343 -3.20 29.31 -2.78
C ALA A 343 -4.40 28.37 -2.91
N SER A 344 -4.16 27.04 -3.04
CA SER A 344 -5.25 26.05 -3.09
C SER A 344 -6.05 26.02 -1.79
N ALA A 345 -5.40 26.13 -0.62
CA ALA A 345 -6.08 26.22 0.67
C ALA A 345 -6.99 27.44 0.76
N MET A 346 -6.45 28.62 0.37
CA MET A 346 -7.25 29.88 0.38
C MET A 346 -8.41 29.81 -0.61
N ASN A 347 -8.21 29.22 -1.81
CA ASN A 347 -9.30 29.01 -2.75
C ASN A 347 -10.39 28.08 -2.19
N ALA A 348 -10.03 27.03 -1.44
CA ALA A 348 -11.01 26.19 -0.77
C ALA A 348 -11.86 27.02 0.22
N VAL A 349 -11.24 27.87 1.04
CA VAL A 349 -11.96 28.75 1.98
C VAL A 349 -12.84 29.74 1.24
N THR A 350 -12.36 30.32 0.14
CA THR A 350 -13.14 31.24 -0.71
C THR A 350 -14.36 30.55 -1.30
N VAL A 351 -14.20 29.36 -1.88
CA VAL A 351 -15.32 28.58 -2.45
C VAL A 351 -16.34 28.25 -1.36
N PHE A 352 -15.89 27.85 -0.18
CA PHE A 352 -16.79 27.61 0.96
C PHE A 352 -17.56 28.88 1.37
N SER A 353 -16.89 30.03 1.45
CA SER A 353 -17.53 31.32 1.80
C SER A 353 -18.56 31.74 0.74
N LEU A 354 -18.24 31.54 -0.56
CA LEU A 354 -19.21 31.77 -1.64
C LEU A 354 -20.40 30.82 -1.56
N TYR A 355 -20.17 29.55 -1.23
CA TYR A 355 -21.24 28.59 -0.98
C TYR A 355 -22.18 29.07 0.14
N VAL A 356 -21.63 29.50 1.28
CA VAL A 356 -22.43 30.01 2.40
C VAL A 356 -23.26 31.24 2.01
N SER A 357 -22.74 32.07 1.09
CA SER A 357 -23.47 33.25 0.56
C SER A 357 -24.51 32.90 -0.51
N SER A 358 -24.50 31.69 -1.02
CA SER A 358 -25.39 31.30 -2.13
C SER A 358 -26.78 30.90 -1.66
N SER A 359 -27.76 30.98 -2.55
CA SER A 359 -29.12 30.49 -2.28
C SER A 359 -29.23 28.97 -2.11
N ALA A 360 -28.18 28.22 -2.43
CA ALA A 360 -28.13 26.76 -2.28
C ALA A 360 -28.13 26.29 -0.80
N VAL A 361 -27.70 27.15 0.13
CA VAL A 361 -27.60 26.84 1.55
C VAL A 361 -28.96 26.95 2.27
N THR A 362 -29.77 27.94 1.91
CA THR A 362 -31.03 28.26 2.60
C THR A 362 -32.01 27.08 2.75
N PRO A 363 -32.19 26.20 1.74
CA PRO A 363 -33.07 25.04 1.89
C PRO A 363 -32.52 23.93 2.79
N LEU A 364 -31.23 23.93 3.04
CA LEU A 364 -30.55 22.84 3.74
C LEU A 364 -30.37 23.13 5.24
N TYR A 365 -30.27 24.40 5.63
CA TYR A 365 -29.93 24.79 7.00
C TYR A 365 -30.95 25.77 7.57
N SER A 366 -31.38 25.49 8.80
CA SER A 366 -32.32 26.41 9.54
C SER A 366 -31.65 27.70 9.98
N ARG A 367 -30.31 27.65 10.21
CA ARG A 367 -29.50 28.79 10.64
C ARG A 367 -28.24 28.95 9.78
N PRO A 368 -28.40 29.33 8.50
CA PRO A 368 -27.27 29.40 7.54
C PRO A 368 -26.12 30.31 7.98
N TRP A 369 -26.45 31.37 8.74
CA TRP A 369 -25.47 32.32 9.24
C TRP A 369 -24.40 31.67 10.15
N MET A 370 -24.71 30.56 10.84
CA MET A 370 -23.75 29.83 11.67
C MET A 370 -22.61 29.24 10.87
N LEU A 371 -22.84 28.91 9.60
CA LEU A 371 -21.81 28.35 8.72
C LEU A 371 -20.64 29.32 8.48
N TRP A 372 -20.85 30.63 8.66
CA TRP A 372 -19.75 31.60 8.59
C TRP A 372 -18.67 31.36 9.64
N LEU A 373 -19.02 30.76 10.78
CA LEU A 373 -18.08 30.41 11.83
C LEU A 373 -17.09 29.31 11.37
N LEU A 374 -17.41 28.54 10.32
CA LEU A 374 -16.52 27.54 9.75
C LEU A 374 -15.37 28.19 8.98
N THR A 375 -15.57 29.37 8.39
CA THR A 375 -14.53 30.07 7.61
C THR A 375 -13.24 30.32 8.42
N PRO A 376 -13.26 30.93 9.62
CA PRO A 376 -12.05 31.12 10.41
C PRO A 376 -11.46 29.80 10.92
N LEU A 377 -12.29 28.78 11.17
CA LEU A 377 -11.80 27.45 11.56
C LEU A 377 -11.07 26.75 10.41
N LEU A 378 -11.57 26.85 9.18
CA LEU A 378 -10.91 26.36 7.99
C LEU A 378 -9.58 27.08 7.74
N LEU A 379 -9.56 28.42 7.84
CA LEU A 379 -8.33 29.22 7.75
C LEU A 379 -7.29 28.77 8.78
N TYR A 380 -7.72 28.62 10.04
CA TYR A 380 -6.85 28.13 11.11
C TYR A 380 -6.28 26.74 10.79
N TRP A 381 -7.16 25.81 10.38
CA TRP A 381 -6.76 24.43 10.13
C TRP A 381 -5.76 24.31 8.97
N PHE A 382 -6.03 24.99 7.84
CA PHE A 382 -5.09 25.03 6.71
C PHE A 382 -3.79 25.72 7.05
N GLY A 383 -3.86 26.89 7.72
CA GLY A 383 -2.68 27.60 8.18
C GLY A 383 -1.81 26.75 9.10
N ARG A 384 -2.45 26.04 10.06
CA ARG A 384 -1.75 25.11 10.93
C ARG A 384 -1.11 23.96 10.15
N ALA A 385 -1.83 23.32 9.21
CA ALA A 385 -1.29 22.26 8.40
C ALA A 385 -0.04 22.67 7.60
N LEU A 386 -0.07 23.88 7.00
CA LEU A 386 1.07 24.45 6.29
C LEU A 386 2.25 24.73 7.23
N MET A 387 1.98 25.30 8.42
CA MET A 387 3.02 25.58 9.42
C MET A 387 3.67 24.30 9.95
N MET A 388 2.88 23.25 10.22
CA MET A 388 3.40 21.97 10.68
C MET A 388 4.23 21.27 9.60
N ALA A 389 3.81 21.37 8.33
CA ALA A 389 4.61 20.89 7.20
C ALA A 389 5.95 21.65 7.10
N HIS A 390 5.93 22.97 7.22
CA HIS A 390 7.13 23.79 7.20
C HIS A 390 8.09 23.45 8.35
N ARG A 391 7.56 23.20 9.55
CA ARG A 391 8.34 22.79 10.73
C ARG A 391 8.84 21.36 10.68
N ARG A 392 8.48 20.59 9.62
CA ARG A 392 8.83 19.18 9.48
C ARG A 392 8.21 18.25 10.55
N GLU A 393 7.14 18.71 11.17
CA GLU A 393 6.41 17.98 12.21
C GLU A 393 5.20 17.21 11.62
N MET A 394 5.00 17.28 10.30
CA MET A 394 3.92 16.58 9.62
C MET A 394 4.37 15.16 9.22
N PRO A 395 3.61 14.11 9.57
CA PRO A 395 3.85 12.77 9.07
C PRO A 395 3.57 12.67 7.57
N ASP A 396 3.97 11.55 6.95
CA ASP A 396 3.90 11.31 5.50
C ASP A 396 2.52 11.56 4.85
N ASP A 397 1.43 11.48 5.62
CA ASP A 397 0.07 11.64 5.11
C ASP A 397 -0.68 12.74 5.88
N PRO A 398 -0.99 13.89 5.22
CA PRO A 398 -1.71 15.01 5.86
C PRO A 398 -3.10 14.65 6.38
N ILE A 399 -3.78 13.65 5.79
CA ILE A 399 -5.09 13.20 6.27
C ILE A 399 -4.92 12.43 7.59
N ILE A 400 -3.91 11.56 7.67
CA ILE A 400 -3.60 10.86 8.91
C ILE A 400 -3.16 11.84 10.00
N TYR A 401 -2.44 12.90 9.61
CA TYR A 401 -2.10 14.00 10.51
C TYR A 401 -3.35 14.63 11.12
N ALA A 402 -4.36 14.96 10.31
CA ALA A 402 -5.61 15.56 10.80
C ALA A 402 -6.31 14.72 11.89
N PHE A 403 -6.20 13.39 11.81
CA PHE A 403 -6.75 12.48 12.83
C PHE A 403 -5.86 12.31 14.08
N ARG A 404 -4.57 12.57 13.97
CA ARG A 404 -3.60 12.39 15.08
C ARG A 404 -3.32 13.68 15.85
N ASP A 405 -3.33 14.81 15.16
CA ASP A 405 -3.05 16.13 15.76
C ASP A 405 -4.22 16.58 16.65
N GLY A 406 -3.94 16.87 17.92
CA GLY A 406 -4.94 17.27 18.90
C GLY A 406 -5.73 18.53 18.47
N PRO A 407 -5.04 19.65 18.14
CA PRO A 407 -5.70 20.86 17.66
C PRO A 407 -6.51 20.67 16.37
N SER A 408 -6.06 19.81 15.44
CA SER A 408 -6.83 19.49 14.24
C SER A 408 -8.12 18.74 14.59
N ARG A 409 -8.06 17.79 15.51
CA ARG A 409 -9.26 17.08 15.99
C ARG A 409 -10.26 18.01 16.66
N THR A 410 -9.78 18.96 17.49
CA THR A 410 -10.66 19.95 18.13
C THR A 410 -11.29 20.90 17.12
N ALA A 411 -10.54 21.35 16.10
CA ALA A 411 -11.07 22.17 15.02
C ALA A 411 -12.15 21.40 14.21
N VAL A 412 -11.89 20.13 13.84
CA VAL A 412 -12.86 19.30 13.14
C VAL A 412 -14.11 19.05 13.99
N ALA A 413 -13.95 18.76 15.29
CA ALA A 413 -15.09 18.59 16.20
C ALA A 413 -15.91 19.88 16.30
N ALA A 414 -15.26 21.04 16.43
CA ALA A 414 -15.95 22.33 16.44
C ALA A 414 -16.72 22.58 15.13
N MET A 415 -16.11 22.27 13.97
CA MET A 415 -16.80 22.38 12.68
C MET A 415 -18.03 21.48 12.61
N ILE A 416 -17.95 20.25 13.09
CA ILE A 416 -19.09 19.31 13.13
C ILE A 416 -20.18 19.87 14.06
N CYS A 417 -19.84 20.34 15.24
CA CYS A 417 -20.81 20.94 16.18
C CYS A 417 -21.53 22.15 15.57
N ILE A 418 -20.80 23.03 14.87
CA ILE A 418 -21.39 24.20 14.20
C ILE A 418 -22.34 23.75 13.08
N MET A 419 -21.93 22.76 12.26
CA MET A 419 -22.78 22.22 11.20
C MET A 419 -24.09 21.63 11.78
N LEU A 420 -24.00 20.85 12.84
CA LEU A 420 -25.17 20.25 13.50
C LEU A 420 -26.07 21.33 14.14
N ALA A 421 -25.49 22.41 14.67
CA ALA A 421 -26.26 23.52 15.24
C ALA A 421 -26.90 24.43 14.16
N ALA A 422 -26.39 24.38 12.92
CA ALA A 422 -26.94 25.12 11.79
C ALA A 422 -28.16 24.42 11.15
N ILE A 423 -28.27 23.11 11.30
CA ILE A 423 -29.42 22.29 10.85
C ILE A 423 -30.61 22.60 11.71
#